data_16bacb201333be6d633b0eaf916db285
#
_entry.id   16bacb201333be6d633b0eaf916db285
#
_cell.length_a   1.000
_cell.length_b   1.000
_cell.length_c   1.000
_cell.angle_alpha   90.00
_cell.angle_beta   90.00
_cell.angle_gamma   90.00
#
_symmetry.space_group_name_H-M   'P 1'
#
loop_
_entity.id
_entity.type
_entity.pdbx_description
1 polymer ?
#
loop_
_entity_poly.entity_id
_entity_poly.type
_entity_poly.pdbx_seq_one_letter_code
_entity_poly.pdbx_strand_id
1 'polypeptide(L)'
;MAHILMKFGGGLITTKSKMKTVDREAISKLSRLVRELSRLGHKITVVHGAGSFGHLKAKEWKIADGAQESIIEKQKDAVISIREDMLELNREVCNSLANHNVDSQSFPPSDWANEVGADFSGDLSPIQNCSEGVVPITFGDVVDCSKPKLFGILSGDDLMVRMGKEIPGITHCIFLLGDTEGLLSAPPANPSATLIPIWNKNQQVSGEHDKTQDVTGGIFLKLESASIISKIVPHVWFIDGRKPDRVLELLTTGTTRGTQIVP
;
A
#
# COMPACT_ATOMS: atom_id res chain seq x y z
N MET A 1 14.18 -16.51 -9.62
CA MET A 1 14.04 -15.05 -9.39
C MET A 1 12.56 -14.69 -9.38
N ALA A 2 12.11 -13.86 -8.45
CA ALA A 2 10.72 -13.40 -8.37
C ALA A 2 10.64 -11.91 -8.70
N HIS A 3 9.50 -11.45 -9.24
CA HIS A 3 9.13 -10.04 -9.27
C HIS A 3 8.09 -9.82 -8.17
N ILE A 4 8.43 -9.01 -7.19
CA ILE A 4 7.67 -8.79 -5.96
C ILE A 4 7.07 -7.40 -5.98
N LEU A 5 5.77 -7.30 -6.02
CA LEU A 5 5.03 -6.07 -5.76
C LEU A 5 4.69 -6.02 -4.27
N MET A 6 5.28 -5.07 -3.56
CA MET A 6 5.21 -5.01 -2.10
C MET A 6 4.55 -3.73 -1.62
N LYS A 7 3.54 -3.85 -0.76
CA LYS A 7 2.88 -2.69 -0.15
C LYS A 7 3.34 -2.48 1.28
N PHE A 8 3.95 -1.32 1.56
CA PHE A 8 4.20 -0.85 2.92
C PHE A 8 2.92 -0.19 3.45
N GLY A 9 2.25 -0.81 4.42
CA GLY A 9 1.05 -0.23 5.03
C GLY A 9 1.32 1.14 5.61
N GLY A 10 0.42 2.12 5.39
CA GLY A 10 0.59 3.47 5.94
C GLY A 10 0.69 3.47 7.47
N GLY A 11 -0.11 2.64 8.15
CA GLY A 11 -0.02 2.48 9.62
C GLY A 11 1.19 1.67 10.10
N LEU A 12 1.97 1.07 9.19
CA LEU A 12 3.26 0.43 9.49
C LEU A 12 4.40 1.46 9.49
N ILE A 13 4.39 2.38 8.54
CA ILE A 13 5.47 3.34 8.32
C ILE A 13 5.22 4.71 8.96
N THR A 14 4.06 4.91 9.60
CA THR A 14 3.71 6.13 10.31
C THR A 14 3.01 5.82 11.64
N THR A 15 3.11 6.74 12.60
CA THR A 15 2.39 6.64 13.87
C THR A 15 0.96 7.14 13.70
N LYS A 16 -0.04 6.24 13.72
CA LYS A 16 -1.46 6.54 13.47
C LYS A 16 -2.04 7.64 14.38
N SER A 17 -1.60 7.72 15.62
CA SER A 17 -2.11 8.65 16.63
C SER A 17 -1.54 10.06 16.56
N LYS A 18 -0.54 10.31 15.71
CA LYS A 18 0.16 11.58 15.59
C LYS A 18 0.19 12.03 14.13
N MET A 19 -0.24 13.26 13.89
CA MET A 19 -0.18 13.85 12.55
C MET A 19 1.26 13.91 12.06
N LYS A 20 1.48 13.57 10.77
CA LYS A 20 2.78 13.65 10.06
C LYS A 20 3.96 13.06 10.85
N THR A 21 3.76 11.92 11.47
CA THR A 21 4.82 11.30 12.27
C THR A 21 5.28 9.99 11.62
N VAL A 22 6.51 9.99 11.12
CA VAL A 22 7.16 8.84 10.47
C VAL A 22 7.64 7.84 11.52
N ASP A 23 7.43 6.55 11.26
CA ASP A 23 8.11 5.46 11.97
C ASP A 23 9.40 5.10 11.22
N ARG A 24 10.48 5.81 11.54
CA ARG A 24 11.80 5.61 10.89
C ARG A 24 12.40 4.24 11.16
N GLU A 25 12.11 3.64 12.31
CA GLU A 25 12.59 2.29 12.64
C GLU A 25 11.91 1.26 11.75
N ALA A 26 10.59 1.34 11.57
CA ALA A 26 9.86 0.47 10.67
C ALA A 26 10.34 0.62 9.23
N ILE A 27 10.47 1.86 8.72
CA ILE A 27 10.99 2.11 7.36
C ILE A 27 12.40 1.54 7.19
N SER A 28 13.29 1.71 8.16
CA SER A 28 14.66 1.16 8.11
C SER A 28 14.67 -0.38 8.03
N LYS A 29 13.81 -1.06 8.80
CA LYS A 29 13.67 -2.53 8.73
C LYS A 29 13.17 -2.99 7.35
N LEU A 30 12.21 -2.26 6.77
CA LEU A 30 11.68 -2.55 5.43
C LEU A 30 12.72 -2.27 4.35
N SER A 31 13.50 -1.19 4.48
CA SER A 31 14.59 -0.89 3.54
C SER A 31 15.68 -1.97 3.56
N ARG A 32 16.00 -2.51 4.74
CA ARG A 32 16.91 -3.65 4.86
C ARG A 32 16.35 -4.89 4.16
N LEU A 33 15.06 -5.18 4.32
CA LEU A 33 14.38 -6.27 3.60
C LEU A 33 14.53 -6.08 2.09
N VAL A 34 14.21 -4.90 1.56
CA VAL A 34 14.31 -4.59 0.12
C VAL A 34 15.75 -4.83 -0.36
N ARG A 35 16.76 -4.36 0.38
CA ARG A 35 18.16 -4.61 0.08
C ARG A 35 18.48 -6.11 -0.01
N GLU A 36 18.08 -6.91 0.98
CA GLU A 36 18.37 -8.36 0.98
C GLU A 36 17.68 -9.06 -0.20
N LEU A 37 16.43 -8.70 -0.50
CA LEU A 37 15.72 -9.24 -1.65
C LEU A 37 16.40 -8.87 -2.97
N SER A 38 16.84 -7.61 -3.12
CA SER A 38 17.59 -7.16 -4.31
C SER A 38 18.90 -7.92 -4.46
N ARG A 39 19.64 -8.16 -3.37
CA ARG A 39 20.89 -8.96 -3.38
C ARG A 39 20.68 -10.42 -3.76
N LEU A 40 19.50 -10.97 -3.47
CA LEU A 40 19.09 -12.30 -3.90
C LEU A 40 18.63 -12.35 -5.37
N GLY A 41 18.68 -11.22 -6.08
CA GLY A 41 18.33 -11.10 -7.49
C GLY A 41 16.83 -10.97 -7.76
N HIS A 42 16.02 -10.66 -6.76
CA HIS A 42 14.59 -10.39 -6.97
C HIS A 42 14.37 -8.98 -7.53
N LYS A 43 13.43 -8.84 -8.46
CA LYS A 43 12.90 -7.53 -8.89
C LYS A 43 11.84 -7.09 -7.89
N ILE A 44 11.91 -5.82 -7.45
CA ILE A 44 11.02 -5.30 -6.40
C ILE A 44 10.37 -4.02 -6.91
N THR A 45 9.09 -3.89 -6.63
CA THR A 45 8.31 -2.67 -6.83
C THR A 45 7.61 -2.35 -5.51
N VAL A 46 7.71 -1.11 -5.04
CA VAL A 46 7.15 -0.70 -3.75
C VAL A 46 5.97 0.25 -3.94
N VAL A 47 4.90 -0.04 -3.22
CA VAL A 47 3.76 0.88 -3.02
C VAL A 47 3.68 1.21 -1.54
N HIS A 48 3.58 2.48 -1.14
CA HIS A 48 3.32 2.76 0.26
C HIS A 48 1.99 3.48 0.50
N GLY A 49 1.43 3.30 1.69
CA GLY A 49 0.21 3.96 2.11
C GLY A 49 0.48 5.35 2.67
N ALA A 50 -0.58 6.15 2.80
CA ALA A 50 -0.52 7.53 3.29
C ALA A 50 -0.31 7.64 4.82
N GLY A 51 -0.81 6.69 5.59
CA GLY A 51 -0.73 6.73 7.04
C GLY A 51 -1.22 8.06 7.63
N SER A 52 -0.48 8.60 8.60
CA SER A 52 -0.82 9.85 9.26
C SER A 52 -0.53 11.12 8.43
N PHE A 53 0.04 11.00 7.24
CA PHE A 53 0.35 12.13 6.35
C PHE A 53 -0.85 12.54 5.48
N GLY A 54 -1.61 11.58 4.95
CA GLY A 54 -2.73 11.87 4.04
C GLY A 54 -4.13 11.78 4.68
N HIS A 55 -4.37 10.75 5.51
CA HIS A 55 -5.72 10.39 5.94
C HIS A 55 -6.47 11.48 6.74
N LEU A 56 -5.82 12.16 7.67
CA LEU A 56 -6.49 13.12 8.56
C LEU A 56 -7.00 14.34 7.78
N LYS A 57 -6.14 14.96 6.96
CA LYS A 57 -6.54 16.09 6.10
C LYS A 57 -7.58 15.68 5.06
N ALA A 58 -7.40 14.52 4.44
CA ALA A 58 -8.34 14.02 3.44
C ALA A 58 -9.75 13.81 4.04
N LYS A 59 -9.84 13.35 5.27
CA LYS A 59 -11.11 13.22 6.01
C LYS A 59 -11.69 14.57 6.38
N GLU A 60 -10.87 15.47 6.94
CA GLU A 60 -11.28 16.82 7.35
C GLU A 60 -11.94 17.57 6.19
N TRP A 61 -11.33 17.52 5.01
CA TRP A 61 -11.78 18.24 3.81
C TRP A 61 -12.62 17.38 2.86
N LYS A 62 -13.04 16.17 3.27
CA LYS A 62 -13.90 15.26 2.48
C LYS A 62 -13.38 15.01 1.05
N ILE A 63 -12.08 14.87 0.89
CA ILE A 63 -11.43 14.74 -0.44
C ILE A 63 -11.92 13.49 -1.18
N ALA A 64 -12.26 12.42 -0.47
CA ALA A 64 -12.79 11.19 -1.08
C ALA A 64 -14.13 11.41 -1.81
N ASP A 65 -14.95 12.35 -1.32
CA ASP A 65 -16.26 12.68 -1.89
C ASP A 65 -16.16 13.53 -3.16
N GLY A 66 -14.97 14.07 -3.47
CA GLY A 66 -14.74 14.99 -4.58
C GLY A 66 -15.13 16.43 -4.26
N ALA A 67 -15.22 17.26 -5.31
CA ALA A 67 -15.46 18.69 -5.19
C ALA A 67 -16.85 19.00 -4.62
N GLN A 68 -16.89 19.89 -3.63
CA GLN A 68 -18.11 20.42 -3.02
C GLN A 68 -18.14 21.93 -3.15
N GLU A 69 -19.11 22.48 -3.87
CA GLU A 69 -19.20 23.92 -4.20
C GLU A 69 -19.01 24.85 -3.00
N SER A 70 -19.57 24.50 -1.84
CA SER A 70 -19.51 25.32 -0.63
C SER A 70 -18.12 25.44 0.01
N ILE A 71 -17.18 24.53 -0.33
CA ILE A 71 -15.85 24.47 0.28
C ILE A 71 -14.72 24.23 -0.75
N ILE A 72 -15.01 24.37 -2.04
CA ILE A 72 -14.10 23.98 -3.13
C ILE A 72 -12.72 24.64 -3.03
N GLU A 73 -12.62 25.91 -2.70
CA GLU A 73 -11.33 26.60 -2.61
C GLU A 73 -10.48 26.02 -1.47
N LYS A 74 -11.08 25.73 -0.33
CA LYS A 74 -10.38 25.06 0.80
C LYS A 74 -9.99 23.62 0.45
N GLN A 75 -10.82 22.92 -0.33
CA GLN A 75 -10.48 21.59 -0.81
C GLN A 75 -9.28 21.62 -1.76
N LYS A 76 -9.20 22.61 -2.67
CA LYS A 76 -8.03 22.78 -3.55
C LYS A 76 -6.74 22.99 -2.77
N ASP A 77 -6.77 23.87 -1.75
CA ASP A 77 -5.62 24.09 -0.86
C ASP A 77 -5.24 22.80 -0.11
N ALA A 78 -6.25 22.07 0.35
CA ALA A 78 -6.04 20.79 1.03
C ALA A 78 -5.44 19.72 0.10
N VAL A 79 -5.86 19.65 -1.17
CA VAL A 79 -5.29 18.76 -2.20
C VAL A 79 -3.81 19.02 -2.37
N ILE A 80 -3.42 20.29 -2.57
CA ILE A 80 -2.01 20.69 -2.70
C ILE A 80 -1.23 20.26 -1.46
N SER A 81 -1.73 20.61 -0.29
CA SER A 81 -1.06 20.28 0.98
C SER A 81 -0.94 18.78 1.24
N ILE A 82 -1.92 17.95 0.83
CA ILE A 82 -1.84 16.50 0.96
C ILE A 82 -0.78 15.93 0.03
N ARG A 83 -0.72 16.38 -1.24
CA ARG A 83 0.31 15.96 -2.20
C ARG A 83 1.72 16.28 -1.68
N GLU A 84 1.92 17.48 -1.11
CA GLU A 84 3.20 17.87 -0.49
C GLU A 84 3.55 16.96 0.71
N ASP A 85 2.59 16.68 1.58
CA ASP A 85 2.78 15.77 2.71
C ASP A 85 3.13 14.35 2.24
N MET A 86 2.50 13.87 1.18
CA MET A 86 2.80 12.54 0.61
C MET A 86 4.19 12.49 -0.03
N LEU A 87 4.63 13.55 -0.70
CA LEU A 87 6.00 13.68 -1.20
C LEU A 87 7.02 13.72 -0.06
N GLU A 88 6.68 14.34 1.08
CA GLU A 88 7.53 14.35 2.28
C GLU A 88 7.70 12.92 2.83
N LEU A 89 6.61 12.16 3.00
CA LEU A 89 6.67 10.77 3.44
C LEU A 89 7.47 9.90 2.46
N ASN A 90 7.24 10.09 1.16
CA ASN A 90 7.96 9.34 0.14
C ASN A 90 9.47 9.62 0.17
N ARG A 91 9.88 10.88 0.42
CA ARG A 91 11.31 11.22 0.62
C ARG A 91 11.92 10.48 1.80
N GLU A 92 11.20 10.33 2.92
CA GLU A 92 11.67 9.54 4.07
C GLU A 92 11.89 8.05 3.68
N VAL A 93 11.00 7.48 2.87
CA VAL A 93 11.15 6.10 2.35
C VAL A 93 12.36 5.99 1.43
N CYS A 94 12.47 6.89 0.43
CA CYS A 94 13.60 6.90 -0.51
C CYS A 94 14.95 7.11 0.19
N ASN A 95 15.04 8.06 1.13
CA ASN A 95 16.24 8.30 1.92
C ASN A 95 16.65 7.08 2.74
N SER A 96 15.68 6.38 3.32
CA SER A 96 15.98 5.16 4.05
C SER A 96 16.50 4.05 3.14
N LEU A 97 15.94 3.88 1.95
CA LEU A 97 16.45 2.94 0.95
C LEU A 97 17.89 3.28 0.55
N ALA A 98 18.17 4.55 0.24
CA ALA A 98 19.51 5.02 -0.09
C ALA A 98 20.52 4.77 1.04
N ASN A 99 20.12 4.98 2.30
CA ASN A 99 20.94 4.66 3.48
C ASN A 99 21.25 3.16 3.64
N HIS A 100 20.46 2.30 2.97
CA HIS A 100 20.69 0.85 2.90
C HIS A 100 21.30 0.42 1.56
N ASN A 101 21.85 1.36 0.76
CA ASN A 101 22.44 1.12 -0.57
C ASN A 101 21.44 0.45 -1.54
N VAL A 102 20.23 0.95 -1.57
CA VAL A 102 19.17 0.60 -2.54
C VAL A 102 18.84 1.84 -3.35
N ASP A 103 19.14 1.79 -4.65
CA ASP A 103 18.72 2.83 -5.58
C ASP A 103 17.22 2.74 -5.81
N SER A 104 16.54 3.87 -5.78
CA SER A 104 15.10 3.93 -5.96
C SER A 104 14.68 5.13 -6.81
N GLN A 105 13.56 4.97 -7.52
CA GLN A 105 12.93 6.03 -8.31
C GLN A 105 11.49 6.22 -7.88
N SER A 106 11.13 7.46 -7.57
CA SER A 106 9.79 7.84 -7.15
C SER A 106 8.90 8.15 -8.36
N PHE A 107 7.65 7.69 -8.29
CA PHE A 107 6.59 7.93 -9.26
C PHE A 107 5.33 8.43 -8.52
N PRO A 108 5.24 9.74 -8.19
CA PRO A 108 4.09 10.32 -7.52
C PRO A 108 2.84 10.17 -8.39
N PRO A 109 1.73 9.58 -7.90
CA PRO A 109 0.53 9.37 -8.71
C PRO A 109 -0.08 10.66 -9.27
N SER A 110 0.02 11.77 -8.55
CA SER A 110 -0.45 13.08 -9.03
C SER A 110 0.20 13.54 -10.34
N ASP A 111 1.35 12.96 -10.73
CA ASP A 111 2.07 13.34 -11.95
C ASP A 111 1.66 12.52 -13.19
N TRP A 112 1.10 11.31 -13.00
CA TRP A 112 0.88 10.37 -14.09
C TRP A 112 -0.47 9.65 -14.08
N ALA A 113 -1.21 9.70 -12.95
CA ALA A 113 -2.47 9.01 -12.78
C ALA A 113 -3.65 9.99 -12.69
N ASN A 114 -4.78 9.61 -13.26
CA ASN A 114 -6.05 10.31 -13.16
C ASN A 114 -7.15 9.32 -12.83
N GLU A 115 -8.23 9.79 -12.23
CA GLU A 115 -9.33 9.00 -11.72
C GLU A 115 -8.94 8.13 -10.51
N VAL A 116 -9.91 7.48 -9.90
CA VAL A 116 -9.72 6.69 -8.68
C VAL A 116 -10.29 5.29 -8.85
N GLY A 117 -9.95 4.40 -7.90
CA GLY A 117 -10.31 2.99 -7.97
C GLY A 117 -9.31 2.18 -8.79
N ALA A 118 -9.52 0.87 -8.86
CA ALA A 118 -8.58 -0.06 -9.50
C ALA A 118 -8.45 0.12 -11.04
N ASP A 119 -9.41 0.81 -11.65
CA ASP A 119 -9.43 1.07 -13.10
C ASP A 119 -9.05 2.54 -13.42
N PHE A 120 -8.33 3.23 -12.53
CA PHE A 120 -7.80 4.58 -12.77
C PHE A 120 -7.00 4.64 -14.08
N SER A 121 -6.92 5.81 -14.70
CA SER A 121 -6.12 6.00 -15.92
C SER A 121 -4.69 6.46 -15.60
N GLY A 122 -3.73 6.13 -16.45
CA GLY A 122 -2.32 6.52 -16.30
C GLY A 122 -1.38 5.51 -16.97
N ASP A 123 -0.19 5.93 -17.31
CA ASP A 123 0.83 5.09 -17.97
C ASP A 123 1.72 4.42 -16.92
N LEU A 124 1.66 3.09 -16.85
CA LEU A 124 2.53 2.28 -15.97
C LEU A 124 3.90 1.97 -16.61
N SER A 125 4.11 2.29 -17.88
CA SER A 125 5.37 1.97 -18.59
C SER A 125 6.63 2.50 -17.90
N PRO A 126 6.67 3.72 -17.32
CA PRO A 126 7.85 4.20 -16.62
C PRO A 126 8.19 3.37 -15.37
N ILE A 127 7.17 2.89 -14.64
CA ILE A 127 7.34 2.03 -13.48
C ILE A 127 7.82 0.63 -13.92
N GLN A 128 7.19 0.08 -14.96
CA GLN A 128 7.53 -1.24 -15.51
C GLN A 128 8.95 -1.30 -16.05
N ASN A 129 9.38 -0.25 -16.75
CA ASN A 129 10.66 -0.13 -17.44
C ASN A 129 11.71 0.63 -16.62
N CYS A 130 11.50 0.76 -15.32
CA CYS A 130 12.50 1.33 -14.42
C CYS A 130 13.85 0.59 -14.59
N SER A 131 14.95 1.32 -14.52
CA SER A 131 16.29 0.79 -14.76
C SER A 131 16.58 -0.45 -13.90
N GLU A 132 17.36 -1.38 -14.44
CA GLU A 132 17.77 -2.57 -13.69
C GLU A 132 18.51 -2.18 -12.41
N GLY A 133 18.18 -2.84 -11.31
CA GLY A 133 18.75 -2.54 -9.98
C GLY A 133 18.09 -1.36 -9.25
N VAL A 134 17.26 -0.57 -9.94
CA VAL A 134 16.51 0.55 -9.31
C VAL A 134 15.13 0.07 -8.88
N VAL A 135 14.74 0.38 -7.65
CA VAL A 135 13.42 0.05 -7.09
C VAL A 135 12.42 1.17 -7.39
N PRO A 136 11.41 0.94 -8.25
CA PRO A 136 10.36 1.93 -8.45
C PRO A 136 9.45 2.00 -7.22
N ILE A 137 9.10 3.24 -6.82
CA ILE A 137 8.27 3.53 -5.66
C ILE A 137 7.11 4.41 -6.09
N THR A 138 5.90 4.01 -5.73
CA THR A 138 4.68 4.83 -5.83
C THR A 138 3.89 4.74 -4.53
N PHE A 139 2.81 5.51 -4.39
CA PHE A 139 2.10 5.60 -3.11
C PHE A 139 0.65 6.05 -3.30
N GLY A 140 -0.19 5.83 -2.29
CA GLY A 140 -1.54 6.39 -2.29
C GLY A 140 -1.49 7.93 -2.26
N ASP A 141 -2.22 8.59 -3.16
CA ASP A 141 -2.17 10.05 -3.31
C ASP A 141 -3.55 10.63 -3.69
N VAL A 142 -3.65 11.95 -3.71
CA VAL A 142 -4.78 12.65 -4.31
C VAL A 142 -4.46 12.91 -5.78
N VAL A 143 -5.31 12.42 -6.67
CA VAL A 143 -5.18 12.55 -8.12
C VAL A 143 -6.31 13.40 -8.69
N ASP A 144 -6.10 13.93 -9.90
CA ASP A 144 -7.13 14.65 -10.62
C ASP A 144 -8.20 13.66 -11.14
N CYS A 145 -9.44 14.12 -11.16
CA CYS A 145 -10.58 13.38 -11.68
C CYS A 145 -11.40 14.25 -12.63
N SER A 146 -12.13 13.61 -13.52
CA SER A 146 -13.09 14.26 -14.39
C SER A 146 -14.20 14.94 -13.60
N LYS A 147 -14.81 15.97 -14.22
CA LYS A 147 -16.01 16.62 -13.64
C LYS A 147 -17.16 15.61 -13.46
N PRO A 148 -17.94 15.73 -12.41
CA PRO A 148 -17.97 16.81 -11.41
C PRO A 148 -16.99 16.61 -10.24
N LYS A 149 -16.28 15.47 -10.15
CA LYS A 149 -15.47 15.08 -8.99
C LYS A 149 -14.24 15.95 -8.79
N LEU A 150 -13.55 16.35 -9.84
CA LEU A 150 -12.32 17.16 -9.97
C LEU A 150 -11.07 16.55 -9.34
N PHE A 151 -11.16 15.89 -8.20
CA PHE A 151 -10.06 15.22 -7.49
C PHE A 151 -10.61 14.06 -6.65
N GLY A 152 -9.74 13.13 -6.30
CA GLY A 152 -10.11 12.00 -5.46
C GLY A 152 -8.88 11.30 -4.89
N ILE A 153 -9.10 10.35 -3.99
CA ILE A 153 -8.02 9.55 -3.38
C ILE A 153 -7.80 8.30 -4.22
N LEU A 154 -6.63 8.20 -4.84
CA LEU A 154 -6.13 6.96 -5.42
C LEU A 154 -5.40 6.19 -4.33
N SER A 155 -5.99 5.10 -3.88
CA SER A 155 -5.44 4.34 -2.77
C SER A 155 -4.26 3.47 -3.19
N GLY A 156 -3.36 3.18 -2.24
CA GLY A 156 -2.30 2.20 -2.49
C GLY A 156 -2.84 0.78 -2.77
N ASP A 157 -4.07 0.46 -2.37
CA ASP A 157 -4.72 -0.82 -2.68
C ASP A 157 -5.16 -0.86 -4.16
N ASP A 158 -5.69 0.24 -4.70
CA ASP A 158 -6.01 0.38 -6.13
C ASP A 158 -4.75 0.26 -7.00
N LEU A 159 -3.65 0.92 -6.59
CA LEU A 159 -2.35 0.80 -7.25
C LEU A 159 -1.88 -0.66 -7.28
N MET A 160 -1.97 -1.39 -6.16
CA MET A 160 -1.61 -2.81 -6.09
C MET A 160 -2.43 -3.65 -7.08
N VAL A 161 -3.75 -3.40 -7.16
CA VAL A 161 -4.64 -4.14 -8.08
C VAL A 161 -4.22 -3.90 -9.53
N ARG A 162 -4.10 -2.65 -9.95
CA ARG A 162 -3.79 -2.34 -11.34
C ARG A 162 -2.38 -2.78 -11.74
N MET A 163 -1.40 -2.52 -10.88
CA MET A 163 -0.01 -2.96 -11.14
C MET A 163 0.10 -4.48 -11.16
N GLY A 164 -0.60 -5.19 -10.26
CA GLY A 164 -0.64 -6.65 -10.25
C GLY A 164 -1.27 -7.24 -11.52
N LYS A 165 -2.24 -6.53 -12.14
CA LYS A 165 -2.89 -6.93 -13.39
C LYS A 165 -2.02 -6.65 -14.62
N GLU A 166 -1.39 -5.48 -14.69
CA GLU A 166 -0.84 -4.94 -15.93
C GLU A 166 0.69 -5.06 -16.04
N ILE A 167 1.43 -5.09 -14.91
CA ILE A 167 2.88 -5.26 -14.96
C ILE A 167 3.21 -6.74 -15.14
N PRO A 168 3.82 -7.13 -16.27
CA PRO A 168 4.11 -8.54 -16.54
C PRO A 168 5.17 -9.09 -15.60
N GLY A 169 5.06 -10.40 -15.32
CA GLY A 169 6.07 -11.12 -14.55
C GLY A 169 6.00 -10.93 -13.03
N ILE A 170 5.05 -10.18 -12.49
CA ILE A 170 4.81 -10.15 -11.05
C ILE A 170 4.36 -11.54 -10.59
N THR A 171 5.14 -12.12 -9.69
CA THR A 171 4.89 -13.46 -9.11
C THR A 171 4.35 -13.38 -7.69
N HIS A 172 4.67 -12.31 -6.96
CA HIS A 172 4.28 -12.11 -5.57
C HIS A 172 3.68 -10.72 -5.37
N CYS A 173 2.51 -10.66 -4.73
CA CYS A 173 1.94 -9.43 -4.18
C CYS A 173 1.87 -9.54 -2.67
N ILE A 174 2.63 -8.72 -1.96
CA ILE A 174 2.77 -8.79 -0.51
C ILE A 174 2.29 -7.50 0.14
N PHE A 175 1.27 -7.62 0.99
CA PHE A 175 0.75 -6.52 1.80
C PHE A 175 1.35 -6.62 3.20
N LEU A 176 2.23 -5.69 3.54
CA LEU A 176 2.85 -5.61 4.86
C LEU A 176 1.96 -4.80 5.81
N LEU A 177 1.41 -5.47 6.80
CA LEU A 177 0.47 -4.90 7.77
C LEU A 177 1.23 -4.34 8.99
N GLY A 178 0.70 -3.27 9.59
CA GLY A 178 1.34 -2.60 10.73
C GLY A 178 0.83 -3.05 12.11
N ASP A 179 -0.31 -3.72 12.15
CA ASP A 179 -1.06 -3.97 13.38
C ASP A 179 -1.41 -5.45 13.61
N THR A 180 -1.37 -6.27 12.57
CA THR A 180 -1.73 -7.69 12.66
C THR A 180 -0.72 -8.59 11.96
N GLU A 181 -0.76 -9.89 12.28
CA GLU A 181 0.11 -10.91 11.66
C GLU A 181 -0.38 -11.34 10.27
N GLY A 182 -1.57 -10.98 9.90
CA GLY A 182 -2.33 -11.34 8.71
C GLY A 182 -3.81 -11.06 8.96
N LEU A 183 -4.71 -11.78 8.28
CA LEU A 183 -6.14 -11.74 8.53
C LEU A 183 -6.47 -12.52 9.82
N LEU A 184 -7.22 -11.89 10.71
CA LEU A 184 -7.65 -12.52 11.96
C LEU A 184 -9.12 -12.91 11.88
N SER A 185 -9.51 -13.96 12.64
CA SER A 185 -10.89 -14.44 12.76
C SER A 185 -11.84 -13.47 13.49
N ALA A 186 -11.27 -12.50 14.22
CA ALA A 186 -11.97 -11.44 14.94
C ALA A 186 -11.08 -10.18 15.02
N PRO A 187 -11.62 -9.01 15.42
CA PRO A 187 -10.82 -7.81 15.62
C PRO A 187 -9.60 -8.05 16.54
N PRO A 188 -8.44 -7.39 16.30
CA PRO A 188 -7.22 -7.63 17.07
C PRO A 188 -7.34 -7.44 18.57
N ALA A 189 -8.30 -6.62 19.02
CA ALA A 189 -8.59 -6.41 20.44
C ALA A 189 -9.30 -7.61 21.11
N ASN A 190 -9.82 -8.55 20.33
CA ASN A 190 -10.47 -9.75 20.86
C ASN A 190 -9.40 -10.79 21.24
N PRO A 191 -9.31 -11.23 22.52
CA PRO A 191 -8.33 -12.23 22.95
C PRO A 191 -8.45 -13.59 22.27
N SER A 192 -9.63 -13.91 21.70
CA SER A 192 -9.87 -15.16 20.98
C SER A 192 -9.57 -15.07 19.48
N ALA A 193 -9.08 -13.90 19.00
CA ALA A 193 -8.73 -13.72 17.60
C ALA A 193 -7.56 -14.64 17.21
N THR A 194 -7.77 -15.45 16.18
CA THR A 194 -6.76 -16.37 15.65
C THR A 194 -6.39 -15.98 14.22
N LEU A 195 -5.15 -16.23 13.83
CA LEU A 195 -4.70 -16.02 12.47
C LEU A 195 -5.40 -16.99 11.51
N ILE A 196 -5.93 -16.47 10.40
CA ILE A 196 -6.45 -17.24 9.27
C ILE A 196 -5.30 -17.46 8.29
N PRO A 197 -4.72 -18.67 8.17
CA PRO A 197 -3.52 -18.87 7.36
C PRO A 197 -3.79 -18.85 5.85
N ILE A 198 -5.00 -19.24 5.43
CA ILE A 198 -5.45 -19.24 4.02
C ILE A 198 -6.84 -18.64 3.97
N TRP A 199 -7.05 -17.71 3.06
CA TRP A 199 -8.35 -17.09 2.84
C TRP A 199 -8.72 -17.03 1.37
N ASN A 200 -10.00 -17.26 1.05
CA ASN A 200 -10.59 -17.03 -0.25
C ASN A 200 -11.91 -16.26 -0.13
N LYS A 201 -12.38 -15.70 -1.23
CA LYS A 201 -13.58 -14.84 -1.26
C LYS A 201 -14.88 -15.55 -0.77
N ASN A 202 -14.92 -16.89 -0.81
CA ASN A 202 -16.09 -17.67 -0.38
C ASN A 202 -16.13 -17.87 1.14
N GLN A 203 -15.05 -17.57 1.85
CA GLN A 203 -15.00 -17.66 3.31
C GLN A 203 -15.52 -16.36 3.93
N GLN A 204 -16.61 -16.47 4.69
CA GLN A 204 -17.09 -15.34 5.48
C GLN A 204 -16.16 -15.13 6.67
N VAL A 205 -15.60 -13.94 6.77
CA VAL A 205 -14.92 -13.49 8.00
C VAL A 205 -16.00 -12.90 8.90
N SER A 206 -16.34 -13.62 9.96
CA SER A 206 -17.25 -13.12 10.98
C SER A 206 -16.53 -12.06 11.82
N GLY A 207 -16.92 -10.81 11.69
CA GLY A 207 -16.43 -9.73 12.53
C GLY A 207 -16.97 -8.38 12.06
N GLU A 208 -17.72 -7.70 12.92
CA GLU A 208 -17.93 -6.26 12.80
C GLU A 208 -16.59 -5.57 13.04
N HIS A 209 -15.84 -5.36 11.98
CA HIS A 209 -14.71 -4.43 12.03
C HIS A 209 -15.28 -3.02 12.08
N ASP A 210 -14.94 -2.31 13.12
CA ASP A 210 -15.38 -0.95 13.42
C ASP A 210 -15.19 -0.03 12.20
N LYS A 211 -16.29 0.29 11.52
CA LYS A 211 -16.32 1.19 10.35
C LYS A 211 -15.92 2.63 10.70
N THR A 212 -15.72 2.90 12.00
CA THR A 212 -15.58 4.27 12.51
C THR A 212 -14.16 4.80 12.55
N GLN A 213 -13.11 3.96 12.44
CA GLN A 213 -11.71 4.40 12.58
C GLN A 213 -10.87 4.38 11.32
N ASP A 214 -11.34 3.81 10.21
CA ASP A 214 -10.52 3.73 8.99
C ASP A 214 -11.21 4.38 7.79
N VAL A 215 -10.71 5.53 7.38
CA VAL A 215 -11.22 6.33 6.24
C VAL A 215 -11.09 5.58 4.90
N THR A 216 -10.29 4.51 4.86
CA THR A 216 -9.99 3.69 3.68
C THR A 216 -10.60 2.29 3.73
N GLY A 217 -11.57 2.04 4.62
CA GLY A 217 -12.27 0.73 4.70
C GLY A 217 -11.46 -0.44 5.24
N GLY A 218 -10.29 -0.17 5.81
CA GLY A 218 -9.52 -1.12 6.60
C GLY A 218 -9.14 -2.41 5.90
N ILE A 219 -9.24 -3.51 6.65
CA ILE A 219 -8.81 -4.86 6.19
C ILE A 219 -9.71 -5.39 5.05
N PHE A 220 -10.99 -4.99 4.99
CA PHE A 220 -11.91 -5.49 3.97
C PHE A 220 -11.57 -4.98 2.56
N LEU A 221 -11.21 -3.70 2.40
CA LEU A 221 -10.75 -3.19 1.09
C LEU A 221 -9.45 -3.87 0.66
N LYS A 222 -8.54 -4.14 1.61
CA LYS A 222 -7.32 -4.90 1.30
C LYS A 222 -7.63 -6.33 0.87
N LEU A 223 -8.60 -6.99 1.51
CA LEU A 223 -9.06 -8.33 1.13
C LEU A 223 -9.69 -8.35 -0.26
N GLU A 224 -10.52 -7.35 -0.58
CA GLU A 224 -11.13 -7.23 -1.89
C GLU A 224 -10.05 -7.06 -2.97
N SER A 225 -9.12 -6.12 -2.76
CA SER A 225 -7.98 -5.90 -3.65
C SER A 225 -7.12 -7.15 -3.82
N ALA A 226 -6.74 -7.80 -2.72
CA ALA A 226 -5.94 -9.01 -2.72
C ALA A 226 -6.66 -10.18 -3.42
N SER A 227 -7.98 -10.32 -3.23
CA SER A 227 -8.80 -11.31 -3.92
C SER A 227 -8.86 -11.09 -5.44
N ILE A 228 -8.88 -9.83 -5.90
CA ILE A 228 -8.80 -9.54 -7.34
C ILE A 228 -7.43 -9.94 -7.87
N ILE A 229 -6.36 -9.59 -7.17
CA ILE A 229 -4.98 -9.88 -7.55
C ILE A 229 -4.71 -11.39 -7.57
N SER A 230 -5.24 -12.16 -6.61
CA SER A 230 -4.99 -13.61 -6.49
C SER A 230 -5.45 -14.43 -7.69
N LYS A 231 -6.36 -13.89 -8.50
CA LYS A 231 -6.80 -14.52 -9.76
C LYS A 231 -5.76 -14.47 -10.89
N ILE A 232 -4.73 -13.62 -10.72
CA ILE A 232 -3.73 -13.33 -11.77
C ILE A 232 -2.32 -13.60 -11.24
N VAL A 233 -2.01 -13.18 -10.02
CA VAL A 233 -0.71 -13.32 -9.39
C VAL A 233 -0.70 -14.58 -8.51
N PRO A 234 0.27 -15.52 -8.70
CA PRO A 234 0.28 -16.81 -8.01
C PRO A 234 0.38 -16.73 -6.49
N HIS A 235 1.12 -15.75 -5.97
CA HIS A 235 1.38 -15.64 -4.53
C HIS A 235 0.93 -14.28 -4.01
N VAL A 236 -0.21 -14.24 -3.32
CA VAL A 236 -0.75 -13.03 -2.68
C VAL A 236 -0.81 -13.25 -1.18
N TRP A 237 -0.19 -12.36 -0.41
CA TRP A 237 0.00 -12.55 1.03
C TRP A 237 -0.26 -11.29 1.84
N PHE A 238 -0.85 -11.48 3.02
CA PHE A 238 -0.84 -10.52 4.12
C PHE A 238 0.19 -10.97 5.15
N ILE A 239 1.19 -10.12 5.44
CA ILE A 239 2.29 -10.44 6.34
C ILE A 239 2.48 -9.30 7.35
N ASP A 240 2.87 -9.64 8.57
CA ASP A 240 3.26 -8.67 9.60
C ASP A 240 4.52 -7.91 9.17
N GLY A 241 4.35 -6.66 8.78
CA GLY A 241 5.46 -5.79 8.36
C GLY A 241 6.45 -5.43 9.48
N ARG A 242 6.06 -5.61 10.74
CA ARG A 242 6.94 -5.44 11.90
C ARG A 242 7.97 -6.58 12.01
N LYS A 243 7.72 -7.68 11.28
CA LYS A 243 8.58 -8.87 11.17
C LYS A 243 8.94 -9.15 9.71
N PRO A 244 9.73 -8.27 9.07
CA PRO A 244 10.00 -8.34 7.63
C PRO A 244 10.74 -9.63 7.21
N ASP A 245 11.44 -10.31 8.11
CA ASP A 245 12.12 -11.59 7.85
C ASP A 245 11.14 -12.68 7.39
N ARG A 246 9.85 -12.56 7.70
CA ARG A 246 8.81 -13.46 7.19
C ARG A 246 8.66 -13.44 5.67
N VAL A 247 9.03 -12.33 5.03
CA VAL A 247 9.05 -12.26 3.56
C VAL A 247 10.20 -13.09 3.00
N LEU A 248 11.38 -13.02 3.62
CA LEU A 248 12.53 -13.86 3.24
C LEU A 248 12.22 -15.35 3.46
N GLU A 249 11.59 -15.69 4.58
CA GLU A 249 11.10 -17.04 4.85
C GLU A 249 10.15 -17.53 3.75
N LEU A 250 9.13 -16.72 3.39
CA LEU A 250 8.20 -17.04 2.32
C LEU A 250 8.91 -17.36 1.00
N LEU A 251 9.85 -16.52 0.59
CA LEU A 251 10.55 -16.69 -0.69
C LEU A 251 11.53 -17.87 -0.70
N THR A 252 12.00 -18.30 0.48
CA THR A 252 12.95 -19.42 0.61
C THR A 252 12.22 -20.74 0.77
N THR A 253 11.14 -20.78 1.54
CA THR A 253 10.44 -22.04 1.93
C THR A 253 9.10 -22.22 1.22
N GLY A 254 8.59 -21.20 0.55
CA GLY A 254 7.25 -21.18 -0.06
C GLY A 254 6.11 -20.90 0.91
N THR A 255 6.39 -20.74 2.20
CA THR A 255 5.39 -20.47 3.24
C THR A 255 5.95 -19.58 4.34
N THR A 256 5.08 -18.92 5.10
CA THR A 256 5.43 -18.14 6.29
C THR A 256 4.22 -17.93 7.19
N ARG A 257 4.44 -17.41 8.39
CA ARG A 257 3.35 -16.99 9.26
C ARG A 257 2.70 -15.70 8.74
N GLY A 258 1.53 -15.82 8.18
CA GLY A 258 0.72 -14.76 7.55
C GLY A 258 -0.57 -15.34 7.00
N THR A 259 -1.23 -14.61 6.11
CA THR A 259 -2.42 -15.10 5.40
C THR A 259 -2.14 -15.15 3.91
N GLN A 260 -2.21 -16.33 3.33
CA GLN A 260 -2.23 -16.48 1.88
C GLN A 260 -3.64 -16.22 1.36
N ILE A 261 -3.74 -15.37 0.34
CA ILE A 261 -5.00 -15.08 -0.34
C ILE A 261 -5.03 -15.91 -1.61
N VAL A 262 -6.03 -16.76 -1.72
CA VAL A 262 -6.22 -17.64 -2.90
C VAL A 262 -7.50 -17.27 -3.65
N PRO A 263 -7.61 -17.60 -4.94
CA PRO A 263 -8.78 -17.29 -5.78
C PRO A 263 -10.13 -17.75 -5.24
#